data_56b30de471855735c89ba1147afe3062
#
_entry.id   56b30de471855735c89ba1147afe3062
#
_cell.length_a   1.000
_cell.length_b   1.000
_cell.length_c   1.000
_cell.angle_alpha   90.00
_cell.angle_beta   90.00
_cell.angle_gamma   90.00
#
_symmetry.space_group_name_H-M   'P 1'
#
loop_
_entity.id
_entity.type
_entity.pdbx_description
1 polymer ?
#
loop_
_entity_poly.entity_id
_entity_poly.type
_entity_poly.pdbx_seq_one_letter_code
_entity_poly.pdbx_strand_id
1 'polypeptide(L)'
;MQKNNTVIISDNRNSSLAKNISASLDVPYENAELRVFADGESKIRLDNVAKRNCIIIHSTYPPTDQHLMQLFMIIYKCKQDGAADICVVNPYLAYSRQDKVFVDGEIVTVNLIGRILASLGTTKLVTIDTHSPGSLHYSFETVDLSAIPSLASYVKKNITLNKPIVISPDEGGIHRAKKFAGVIEIDMLSLIKTRDRFTGDVSISLSDQQPLENRDALIVDDMISTGNSIIKTTEILKKNNIGNVYV
;
A
#
# COMPACT_ATOMS: atom_id res chain seq x y z
N MET A 1 18.11 -10.18 13.90
CA MET A 1 17.14 -10.53 14.96
C MET A 1 17.40 -11.97 15.41
N GLN A 2 17.51 -12.20 16.71
CA GLN A 2 17.64 -13.58 17.24
C GLN A 2 16.26 -14.25 17.15
N LYS A 3 16.12 -15.32 16.38
CA LYS A 3 14.86 -16.06 16.18
C LYS A 3 14.16 -16.41 17.51
N ASN A 4 14.91 -16.81 18.50
CA ASN A 4 14.40 -17.30 19.79
C ASN A 4 13.69 -16.24 20.65
N ASN A 5 13.75 -14.96 20.27
CA ASN A 5 13.13 -13.87 21.04
C ASN A 5 12.15 -13.01 20.19
N THR A 6 11.77 -13.47 19.02
CA THR A 6 10.89 -12.75 18.12
C THR A 6 9.46 -13.29 18.20
N VAL A 7 8.47 -12.42 18.04
CA VAL A 7 7.05 -12.78 17.94
C VAL A 7 6.38 -11.98 16.84
N ILE A 8 5.54 -12.66 16.04
CA ILE A 8 4.63 -12.01 15.10
C ILE A 8 3.32 -11.71 15.82
N ILE A 9 2.84 -10.49 15.69
CA ILE A 9 1.58 -10.03 16.30
C ILE A 9 0.67 -9.52 15.19
N SER A 10 -0.59 -9.91 15.19
CA SER A 10 -1.62 -9.26 14.35
C SER A 10 -3.00 -9.41 14.97
N ASP A 11 -3.96 -8.65 14.45
CA ASP A 11 -5.37 -8.92 14.69
C ASP A 11 -5.91 -10.00 13.73
N ASN A 12 -7.18 -10.38 13.90
CA ASN A 12 -7.81 -11.41 13.08
C ASN A 12 -7.86 -11.06 11.58
N ARG A 13 -7.95 -9.76 11.22
CA ARG A 13 -8.03 -9.30 9.82
C ARG A 13 -6.75 -9.55 9.05
N ASN A 14 -5.62 -9.44 9.74
CA ASN A 14 -4.29 -9.63 9.17
C ASN A 14 -3.69 -11.01 9.47
N SER A 15 -4.47 -11.89 10.13
CA SER A 15 -3.98 -13.17 10.65
C SER A 15 -3.46 -14.13 9.59
N SER A 16 -4.04 -14.14 8.39
CA SER A 16 -3.57 -15.01 7.31
C SER A 16 -2.15 -14.66 6.88
N LEU A 17 -1.88 -13.38 6.59
CA LEU A 17 -0.54 -12.90 6.25
C LEU A 17 0.44 -13.13 7.41
N ALA A 18 0.03 -12.80 8.63
CA ALA A 18 0.84 -12.93 9.82
C ALA A 18 1.26 -14.39 10.10
N LYS A 19 0.33 -15.33 9.99
CA LYS A 19 0.61 -16.77 10.17
C LYS A 19 1.54 -17.31 9.09
N ASN A 20 1.37 -16.88 7.83
CA ASN A 20 2.27 -17.27 6.75
C ASN A 20 3.69 -16.76 6.98
N ILE A 21 3.84 -15.52 7.45
CA ILE A 21 5.15 -14.94 7.79
C ILE A 21 5.73 -15.67 9.01
N SER A 22 4.93 -15.92 10.04
CA SER A 22 5.34 -16.68 11.24
C SER A 22 5.89 -18.06 10.86
N ALA A 23 5.17 -18.81 10.03
CA ALA A 23 5.61 -20.12 9.54
C ALA A 23 6.89 -20.02 8.70
N SER A 24 7.00 -19.02 7.81
CA SER A 24 8.17 -18.84 6.95
C SER A 24 9.45 -18.45 7.74
N LEU A 25 9.29 -17.70 8.81
CA LEU A 25 10.39 -17.26 9.67
C LEU A 25 10.68 -18.26 10.80
N ASP A 26 9.80 -19.21 11.04
CA ASP A 26 9.84 -20.16 12.16
C ASP A 26 9.90 -19.40 13.50
N VAL A 27 8.93 -18.50 13.72
CA VAL A 27 8.76 -17.71 14.94
C VAL A 27 7.31 -17.76 15.42
N PRO A 28 7.03 -17.66 16.74
CA PRO A 28 5.67 -17.73 17.26
C PRO A 28 4.77 -16.60 16.77
N TYR A 29 3.48 -16.90 16.70
CA TYR A 29 2.40 -15.97 16.39
C TYR A 29 1.52 -15.73 17.61
N GLU A 30 1.20 -14.46 17.87
CA GLU A 30 0.26 -14.02 18.92
C GLU A 30 -0.87 -13.21 18.29
N ASN A 31 -2.10 -13.48 18.72
CA ASN A 31 -3.27 -12.74 18.27
C ASN A 31 -3.58 -11.57 19.21
N ALA A 32 -3.59 -10.36 18.68
CA ALA A 32 -4.14 -9.20 19.38
C ALA A 32 -5.67 -9.24 19.26
N GLU A 33 -6.35 -9.59 20.35
CA GLU A 33 -7.80 -9.60 20.40
C GLU A 33 -8.33 -8.16 20.34
N LEU A 34 -9.05 -7.82 19.28
CA LEU A 34 -9.70 -6.53 19.08
C LEU A 34 -11.20 -6.65 19.29
N ARG A 35 -11.76 -5.74 20.07
CA ARG A 35 -13.19 -5.55 20.20
C ARG A 35 -13.53 -4.09 19.94
N VAL A 36 -14.57 -3.86 19.16
CA VAL A 36 -15.16 -2.54 18.95
C VAL A 36 -16.46 -2.50 19.73
N PHE A 37 -16.66 -1.47 20.54
CA PHE A 37 -17.89 -1.23 21.29
C PHE A 37 -18.95 -0.54 20.41
N ALA A 38 -20.18 -0.46 20.90
CA ALA A 38 -21.29 0.11 20.14
C ALA A 38 -21.14 1.61 19.85
N ASP A 39 -20.37 2.32 20.66
CA ASP A 39 -20.01 3.74 20.50
C ASP A 39 -18.82 3.95 19.54
N GLY A 40 -18.22 2.86 19.02
CA GLY A 40 -17.08 2.90 18.09
C GLY A 40 -15.71 2.84 18.76
N GLU A 41 -15.62 2.87 20.09
CA GLU A 41 -14.34 2.71 20.79
C GLU A 41 -13.77 1.30 20.62
N SER A 42 -12.46 1.22 20.55
CA SER A 42 -11.75 -0.05 20.44
C SER A 42 -11.12 -0.48 21.75
N LYS A 43 -11.13 -1.77 22.04
CA LYS A 43 -10.41 -2.41 23.14
C LYS A 43 -9.45 -3.45 22.59
N ILE A 44 -8.22 -3.49 23.11
CA ILE A 44 -7.21 -4.49 22.79
C ILE A 44 -6.89 -5.35 24.01
N ARG A 45 -6.67 -6.65 23.74
CA ARG A 45 -6.04 -7.59 24.65
C ARG A 45 -4.92 -8.31 23.90
N LEU A 46 -3.73 -8.27 24.46
CA LEU A 46 -2.54 -8.96 23.96
C LEU A 46 -1.79 -9.55 25.17
N ASP A 47 -1.31 -10.78 25.03
CA ASP A 47 -0.50 -11.42 26.05
C ASP A 47 0.85 -10.70 26.21
N ASN A 48 1.53 -10.94 27.35
CA ASN A 48 2.74 -10.22 27.70
C ASN A 48 3.88 -10.56 26.73
N VAL A 49 4.49 -9.51 26.16
CA VAL A 49 5.58 -9.60 25.19
C VAL A 49 6.89 -9.00 25.70
N ALA A 50 7.08 -8.96 27.02
CA ALA A 50 8.27 -8.40 27.64
C ALA A 50 9.56 -9.00 27.09
N LYS A 51 10.54 -8.12 26.81
CA LYS A 51 11.87 -8.44 26.26
C LYS A 51 11.84 -9.11 24.88
N ARG A 52 10.69 -9.24 24.21
CA ARG A 52 10.58 -9.83 22.86
C ARG A 52 10.78 -8.79 21.77
N ASN A 53 11.27 -9.21 20.61
CA ASN A 53 11.24 -8.43 19.39
C ASN A 53 9.87 -8.63 18.73
N CYS A 54 9.05 -7.58 18.73
CA CYS A 54 7.69 -7.63 18.22
C CYS A 54 7.65 -7.21 16.75
N ILE A 55 7.11 -8.08 15.88
CA ILE A 55 6.78 -7.74 14.50
C ILE A 55 5.27 -7.65 14.41
N ILE A 56 4.75 -6.42 14.34
CA ILE A 56 3.32 -6.14 14.33
C ILE A 56 2.86 -6.04 12.87
N ILE A 57 1.97 -6.94 12.44
CA ILE A 57 1.40 -6.92 11.09
C ILE A 57 -0.02 -6.38 11.17
N HIS A 58 -0.21 -5.16 10.67
CA HIS A 58 -1.48 -4.46 10.76
C HIS A 58 -1.65 -3.46 9.61
N SER A 59 -2.63 -3.70 8.76
CA SER A 59 -2.97 -2.82 7.63
C SER A 59 -3.99 -1.74 8.05
N THR A 60 -3.79 -0.52 7.58
CA THR A 60 -4.63 0.64 7.97
C THR A 60 -5.62 1.06 6.87
N TYR A 61 -6.10 0.10 6.05
CA TYR A 61 -7.18 0.32 5.10
C TYR A 61 -8.50 0.76 5.80
N PRO A 62 -9.51 1.26 5.08
CA PRO A 62 -10.76 1.71 5.69
C PRO A 62 -11.47 0.64 6.55
N PRO A 63 -12.05 1.04 7.71
CA PRO A 63 -12.15 2.39 8.27
C PRO A 63 -10.82 2.88 8.87
N THR A 64 -10.22 3.85 8.19
CA THR A 64 -8.81 4.26 8.33
C THR A 64 -8.42 4.68 9.74
N ASP A 65 -9.17 5.61 10.32
CA ASP A 65 -8.84 6.20 11.63
C ASP A 65 -8.99 5.18 12.76
N GLN A 66 -9.99 4.30 12.66
CA GLN A 66 -10.17 3.21 13.61
C GLN A 66 -8.98 2.24 13.55
N HIS A 67 -8.55 1.86 12.34
CA HIS A 67 -7.43 0.93 12.17
C HIS A 67 -6.10 1.56 12.60
N LEU A 68 -5.90 2.86 12.37
CA LEU A 68 -4.73 3.58 12.90
C LEU A 68 -4.73 3.60 14.42
N MET A 69 -5.87 3.93 15.05
CA MET A 69 -5.97 3.91 16.51
C MET A 69 -5.67 2.52 17.07
N GLN A 70 -6.19 1.46 16.45
CA GLN A 70 -5.93 0.08 16.86
C GLN A 70 -4.45 -0.29 16.72
N LEU A 71 -3.79 0.13 15.64
CA LEU A 71 -2.34 -0.04 15.47
C LEU A 71 -1.58 0.65 16.60
N PHE A 72 -1.91 1.91 16.91
CA PHE A 72 -1.26 2.66 17.99
C PHE A 72 -1.44 1.97 19.35
N MET A 73 -2.62 1.42 19.63
CA MET A 73 -2.90 0.68 20.86
C MET A 73 -2.06 -0.61 20.95
N ILE A 74 -1.88 -1.36 19.85
CA ILE A 74 -1.03 -2.57 19.81
C ILE A 74 0.43 -2.19 20.11
N ILE A 75 0.95 -1.15 19.42
CA ILE A 75 2.33 -0.67 19.63
C ILE A 75 2.53 -0.22 21.07
N TYR A 76 1.58 0.59 21.58
CA TYR A 76 1.64 1.08 22.95
C TYR A 76 1.64 -0.06 23.98
N LYS A 77 0.83 -1.10 23.77
CA LYS A 77 0.82 -2.29 24.63
C LYS A 77 2.16 -3.02 24.62
N CYS A 78 2.76 -3.22 23.43
CA CYS A 78 4.09 -3.82 23.33
C CYS A 78 5.15 -3.00 24.06
N LYS A 79 5.13 -1.66 23.90
CA LYS A 79 6.04 -0.76 24.62
C LYS A 79 5.83 -0.82 26.12
N GLN A 80 4.58 -0.81 26.59
CA GLN A 80 4.22 -0.87 28.01
C GLN A 80 4.70 -2.18 28.66
N ASP A 81 4.65 -3.29 27.94
CA ASP A 81 5.18 -4.58 28.41
C ASP A 81 6.71 -4.63 28.44
N GLY A 82 7.40 -3.66 27.85
CA GLY A 82 8.85 -3.66 27.76
C GLY A 82 9.37 -4.55 26.63
N ALA A 83 8.73 -4.55 25.47
CA ALA A 83 9.26 -5.16 24.25
C ALA A 83 10.68 -4.63 23.96
N ALA A 84 11.57 -5.52 23.50
CA ALA A 84 12.96 -5.16 23.22
C ALA A 84 13.08 -4.36 21.91
N ASP A 85 12.23 -4.66 20.93
CA ASP A 85 12.19 -4.00 19.63
C ASP A 85 10.78 -4.05 19.06
N ILE A 86 10.37 -3.02 18.28
CA ILE A 86 9.03 -2.92 17.70
C ILE A 86 9.14 -2.59 16.21
N CYS A 87 8.97 -3.61 15.37
CA CYS A 87 8.85 -3.48 13.94
C CYS A 87 7.38 -3.52 13.53
N VAL A 88 6.94 -2.52 12.76
CA VAL A 88 5.58 -2.46 12.20
C VAL A 88 5.63 -2.85 10.73
N VAL A 89 4.85 -3.84 10.33
CA VAL A 89 4.58 -4.20 8.94
C VAL A 89 3.16 -3.73 8.63
N ASN A 90 3.06 -2.65 7.88
CA ASN A 90 1.79 -2.05 7.49
C ASN A 90 1.64 -2.11 5.96
N PRO A 91 1.03 -3.19 5.41
CA PRO A 91 0.92 -3.38 3.96
C PRO A 91 0.19 -2.24 3.26
N TYR A 92 -0.83 -1.66 3.87
CA TYR A 92 -1.49 -0.45 3.38
C TYR A 92 -1.35 0.67 4.41
N LEU A 93 -0.45 1.61 4.13
CA LEU A 93 -0.22 2.78 4.98
C LEU A 93 -1.23 3.88 4.64
N ALA A 94 -2.16 4.10 5.55
CA ALA A 94 -3.13 5.18 5.45
C ALA A 94 -2.47 6.56 5.39
N TYR A 95 -3.15 7.51 4.76
CA TYR A 95 -2.70 8.90 4.60
C TYR A 95 -1.41 9.09 3.78
N SER A 96 -0.89 8.04 3.12
CA SER A 96 0.28 8.14 2.24
C SER A 96 0.07 9.05 1.02
N ARG A 97 -1.20 9.42 0.71
CA ARG A 97 -1.57 10.39 -0.32
C ARG A 97 -1.59 11.85 0.19
N GLN A 98 -1.51 12.07 1.50
CA GLN A 98 -1.36 13.39 2.13
C GLN A 98 0.11 13.60 2.53
N ASP A 99 0.96 13.56 1.51
CA ASP A 99 2.42 13.57 1.59
C ASP A 99 3.04 14.95 1.41
N LYS A 100 2.23 15.94 1.03
CA LYS A 100 2.62 17.35 0.85
C LYS A 100 1.42 18.25 1.10
N VAL A 101 1.68 19.54 1.25
CA VAL A 101 0.66 20.60 1.29
C VAL A 101 0.19 20.85 -0.15
N PHE A 102 -1.08 20.63 -0.43
CA PHE A 102 -1.71 20.90 -1.74
C PHE A 102 -2.39 22.28 -1.75
N VAL A 103 -2.96 22.67 -0.61
CA VAL A 103 -3.60 23.97 -0.40
C VAL A 103 -3.06 24.56 0.90
N ASP A 104 -2.84 25.87 0.93
CA ASP A 104 -2.35 26.56 2.13
C ASP A 104 -3.23 26.28 3.35
N GLY A 105 -2.61 26.04 4.50
CA GLY A 105 -3.28 25.66 5.73
C GLY A 105 -3.45 24.14 5.94
N GLU A 106 -3.15 23.29 4.97
CA GLU A 106 -3.17 21.83 5.15
C GLU A 106 -1.95 21.33 5.93
N ILE A 107 -2.13 20.19 6.58
CA ILE A 107 -1.03 19.45 7.23
C ILE A 107 -0.58 18.28 6.34
N VAL A 108 0.67 17.88 6.47
CA VAL A 108 1.20 16.65 5.87
C VAL A 108 0.93 15.50 6.83
N THR A 109 -0.21 14.83 6.67
CA THR A 109 -0.72 13.86 7.65
C THR A 109 0.19 12.64 7.79
N VAL A 110 0.83 12.19 6.69
CA VAL A 110 1.76 11.06 6.76
C VAL A 110 2.93 11.33 7.73
N ASN A 111 3.39 12.59 7.84
CA ASN A 111 4.43 12.97 8.78
C ASN A 111 3.95 12.94 10.24
N LEU A 112 2.69 13.31 10.48
CA LEU A 112 2.07 13.19 11.80
C LEU A 112 2.04 11.72 12.25
N ILE A 113 1.62 10.81 11.37
CA ILE A 113 1.60 9.37 11.65
C ILE A 113 2.99 8.87 12.01
N GLY A 114 4.02 9.23 11.24
CA GLY A 114 5.40 8.85 11.55
C GLY A 114 5.88 9.34 12.91
N ARG A 115 5.52 10.59 13.30
CA ARG A 115 5.84 11.12 14.64
C ARG A 115 5.15 10.34 15.75
N ILE A 116 3.88 9.97 15.56
CA ILE A 116 3.15 9.16 16.54
C ILE A 116 3.80 7.77 16.67
N LEU A 117 4.08 7.09 15.56
CA LEU A 117 4.75 5.79 15.55
C LEU A 117 6.10 5.85 16.29
N ALA A 118 6.91 6.87 16.01
CA ALA A 118 8.19 7.09 16.72
C ALA A 118 7.99 7.26 18.22
N SER A 119 7.04 8.10 18.64
CA SER A 119 6.76 8.37 20.06
C SER A 119 6.28 7.12 20.81
N LEU A 120 5.58 6.22 20.10
CA LEU A 120 5.15 4.93 20.63
C LEU A 120 6.27 3.88 20.67
N GLY A 121 7.46 4.18 20.12
CA GLY A 121 8.63 3.31 20.20
C GLY A 121 8.82 2.40 19.00
N THR A 122 8.20 2.68 17.86
CA THR A 122 8.48 1.98 16.60
C THR A 122 9.94 2.23 16.20
N THR A 123 10.67 1.18 15.90
CA THR A 123 12.08 1.21 15.46
C THR A 123 12.20 0.98 13.96
N LYS A 124 11.22 0.29 13.36
CA LYS A 124 11.17 0.00 11.94
C LYS A 124 9.74 -0.07 11.42
N LEU A 125 9.52 0.52 10.24
CA LEU A 125 8.28 0.42 9.47
C LEU A 125 8.56 -0.26 8.13
N VAL A 126 7.77 -1.27 7.80
CA VAL A 126 7.74 -1.92 6.49
C VAL A 126 6.39 -1.67 5.85
N THR A 127 6.38 -1.10 4.65
CA THR A 127 5.18 -0.83 3.84
C THR A 127 5.26 -1.57 2.50
N ILE A 128 4.17 -1.55 1.74
CA ILE A 128 4.14 -2.15 0.39
C ILE A 128 3.55 -1.15 -0.59
N ASP A 129 4.31 -0.82 -1.64
CA ASP A 129 3.92 0.08 -2.74
C ASP A 129 3.22 1.35 -2.25
N THR A 130 3.80 2.01 -1.25
CA THR A 130 3.28 3.27 -0.72
C THR A 130 3.13 4.31 -1.82
N HIS A 131 2.07 5.11 -1.77
CA HIS A 131 1.77 6.11 -2.81
C HIS A 131 2.97 7.02 -3.12
N SER A 132 3.65 7.50 -2.09
CA SER A 132 4.84 8.35 -2.19
C SER A 132 5.95 7.84 -1.27
N PRO A 133 6.74 6.83 -1.66
CA PRO A 133 7.81 6.28 -0.81
C PRO A 133 8.82 7.34 -0.36
N GLY A 134 9.10 8.34 -1.22
CA GLY A 134 10.01 9.45 -0.93
C GLY A 134 9.53 10.42 0.17
N SER A 135 8.28 10.33 0.62
CA SER A 135 7.75 11.15 1.72
C SER A 135 7.94 10.53 3.11
N LEU A 136 8.38 9.27 3.18
CA LEU A 136 8.51 8.52 4.44
C LEU A 136 9.84 8.82 5.15
N HIS A 137 10.06 10.10 5.49
CA HIS A 137 11.25 10.55 6.24
C HIS A 137 10.98 10.53 7.74
N TYR A 138 11.07 9.33 8.36
CA TYR A 138 10.86 9.16 9.78
C TYR A 138 12.18 9.09 10.55
N SER A 139 12.12 9.26 11.87
CA SER A 139 13.29 9.14 12.76
C SER A 139 13.71 7.69 13.04
N PHE A 140 13.06 6.72 12.39
CA PHE A 140 13.34 5.29 12.47
C PHE A 140 13.45 4.69 11.07
N GLU A 141 13.96 3.47 10.97
CA GLU A 141 14.13 2.78 9.69
C GLU A 141 12.79 2.56 8.98
N THR A 142 12.73 2.91 7.69
CA THR A 142 11.55 2.67 6.85
C THR A 142 11.95 1.92 5.60
N VAL A 143 11.21 0.86 5.27
CA VAL A 143 11.40 0.03 4.08
C VAL A 143 10.08 -0.06 3.33
N ASP A 144 10.04 0.42 2.10
CA ASP A 144 8.91 0.23 1.20
C ASP A 144 9.20 -0.92 0.24
N LEU A 145 8.48 -2.02 0.39
CA LEU A 145 8.57 -3.18 -0.49
C LEU A 145 7.65 -2.99 -1.69
N SER A 146 7.81 -3.82 -2.72
CA SER A 146 6.91 -3.80 -3.86
C SER A 146 6.33 -5.17 -4.15
N ALA A 147 5.00 -5.25 -4.26
CA ALA A 147 4.27 -6.43 -4.69
C ALA A 147 4.25 -6.56 -6.24
N ILE A 148 4.60 -5.49 -6.96
CA ILE A 148 4.52 -5.44 -8.42
C ILE A 148 5.27 -6.60 -9.11
N PRO A 149 6.50 -6.98 -8.75
CA PRO A 149 7.16 -8.13 -9.39
C PRO A 149 6.40 -9.44 -9.22
N SER A 150 5.78 -9.64 -8.04
CA SER A 150 4.99 -10.85 -7.76
C SER A 150 3.68 -10.85 -8.55
N LEU A 151 2.99 -9.70 -8.63
CA LEU A 151 1.77 -9.53 -9.43
C LEU A 151 2.05 -9.72 -10.91
N ALA A 152 3.11 -9.11 -11.43
CA ALA A 152 3.52 -9.26 -12.83
C ALA A 152 3.85 -10.72 -13.17
N SER A 153 4.58 -11.42 -12.30
CA SER A 153 4.88 -12.84 -12.45
C SER A 153 3.63 -13.70 -12.42
N TYR A 154 2.66 -13.38 -11.55
CA TYR A 154 1.37 -14.05 -11.50
C TYR A 154 0.60 -13.90 -12.82
N VAL A 155 0.50 -12.68 -13.34
CA VAL A 155 -0.15 -12.38 -14.62
C VAL A 155 0.51 -13.16 -15.76
N LYS A 156 1.84 -13.07 -15.88
CA LYS A 156 2.64 -13.79 -16.90
C LYS A 156 2.36 -15.30 -16.88
N LYS A 157 2.17 -15.88 -15.70
CA LYS A 157 1.97 -17.34 -15.53
C LYS A 157 0.54 -17.80 -15.74
N ASN A 158 -0.45 -16.98 -15.35
CA ASN A 158 -1.83 -17.45 -15.18
C ASN A 158 -2.83 -16.81 -16.15
N ILE A 159 -2.47 -15.74 -16.87
CA ILE A 159 -3.38 -15.03 -17.76
C ILE A 159 -2.85 -15.06 -19.18
N THR A 160 -3.65 -15.57 -20.10
CA THR A 160 -3.36 -15.52 -21.53
C THR A 160 -3.78 -14.15 -22.08
N LEU A 161 -2.82 -13.40 -22.60
CA LEU A 161 -3.02 -12.03 -23.10
C LEU A 161 -2.75 -11.96 -24.59
N ASN A 162 -3.52 -11.13 -25.31
CA ASN A 162 -3.34 -10.86 -26.73
C ASN A 162 -2.59 -9.53 -26.92
N LYS A 163 -1.36 -9.58 -27.43
CA LYS A 163 -0.49 -8.40 -27.69
C LYS A 163 -0.55 -7.38 -26.52
N PRO A 164 -0.27 -7.78 -25.28
CA PRO A 164 -0.53 -6.96 -24.12
C PRO A 164 0.25 -5.64 -24.11
N ILE A 165 -0.31 -4.66 -23.40
CA ILE A 165 0.32 -3.37 -23.12
C ILE A 165 0.00 -2.95 -21.68
N VAL A 166 1.01 -2.44 -20.96
CA VAL A 166 0.80 -1.88 -19.63
C VAL A 166 0.38 -0.42 -19.72
N ILE A 167 -0.60 -0.04 -18.93
CA ILE A 167 -1.12 1.33 -18.88
C ILE A 167 -0.94 1.91 -17.49
N SER A 168 -0.29 3.07 -17.40
CA SER A 168 -0.34 3.91 -16.20
C SER A 168 -1.51 4.88 -16.31
N PRO A 169 -2.45 4.92 -15.34
CA PRO A 169 -3.62 5.81 -15.41
C PRO A 169 -3.26 7.29 -15.23
N ASP A 170 -2.06 7.60 -14.77
CA ASP A 170 -1.53 8.96 -14.61
C ASP A 170 0.00 8.98 -14.59
N GLU A 171 0.58 10.19 -14.50
CA GLU A 171 2.03 10.37 -14.45
C GLU A 171 2.66 9.84 -13.15
N GLY A 172 1.93 9.88 -12.03
CA GLY A 172 2.41 9.41 -10.73
C GLY A 172 2.64 7.90 -10.69
N GLY A 173 1.87 7.13 -11.46
CA GLY A 173 1.95 5.68 -11.56
C GLY A 173 3.02 5.15 -12.53
N ILE A 174 3.67 6.02 -13.33
CA ILE A 174 4.60 5.59 -14.41
C ILE A 174 5.70 4.64 -13.90
N HIS A 175 6.27 4.91 -12.75
CA HIS A 175 7.35 4.07 -12.20
C HIS A 175 6.87 2.65 -11.87
N ARG A 176 5.62 2.49 -11.38
CA ARG A 176 5.00 1.19 -11.10
C ARG A 176 4.71 0.44 -12.39
N ALA A 177 4.09 1.12 -13.37
CA ALA A 177 3.80 0.57 -14.68
C ALA A 177 5.09 0.12 -15.40
N LYS A 178 6.17 0.92 -15.37
CA LYS A 178 7.48 0.55 -15.92
C LYS A 178 8.04 -0.71 -15.25
N LYS A 179 7.96 -0.79 -13.92
CA LYS A 179 8.45 -1.95 -13.16
C LYS A 179 7.66 -3.21 -13.52
N PHE A 180 6.33 -3.10 -13.63
CA PHE A 180 5.46 -4.20 -14.03
C PHE A 180 5.78 -4.66 -15.47
N ALA A 181 5.81 -3.72 -16.42
CA ALA A 181 6.11 -3.97 -17.83
C ALA A 181 7.49 -4.65 -18.01
N GLY A 182 8.50 -4.21 -17.25
CA GLY A 182 9.83 -4.79 -17.27
C GLY A 182 9.90 -6.25 -16.81
N VAL A 183 9.04 -6.67 -15.86
CA VAL A 183 9.01 -8.08 -15.40
C VAL A 183 8.41 -9.01 -16.47
N ILE A 184 7.39 -8.56 -17.20
CA ILE A 184 6.72 -9.36 -18.22
C ILE A 184 7.21 -9.06 -19.64
N GLU A 185 8.15 -8.12 -19.79
CA GLU A 185 8.84 -7.78 -21.04
C GLU A 185 7.89 -7.28 -22.14
N ILE A 186 7.01 -6.34 -21.79
CA ILE A 186 6.06 -5.73 -22.73
C ILE A 186 6.13 -4.20 -22.67
N ASP A 187 5.55 -3.55 -23.67
CA ASP A 187 5.48 -2.09 -23.77
C ASP A 187 4.57 -1.49 -22.70
N MET A 188 4.80 -0.22 -22.37
CA MET A 188 3.89 0.56 -21.52
C MET A 188 3.54 1.91 -22.17
N LEU A 189 2.36 2.38 -21.86
CA LEU A 189 1.91 3.76 -22.11
C LEU A 189 1.43 4.40 -20.82
N SER A 190 1.49 5.72 -20.75
CA SER A 190 0.86 6.49 -19.69
C SER A 190 -0.25 7.37 -20.24
N LEU A 191 -1.26 7.62 -19.43
CA LEU A 191 -2.21 8.68 -19.68
C LEU A 191 -1.62 10.02 -19.22
N ILE A 192 -1.68 11.01 -20.10
CA ILE A 192 -1.29 12.39 -19.81
C ILE A 192 -2.57 13.17 -19.55
N LYS A 193 -2.65 13.74 -18.35
CA LYS A 193 -3.74 14.63 -17.95
C LYS A 193 -3.31 16.07 -18.18
N THR A 194 -3.91 16.70 -19.17
CA THR A 194 -3.67 18.13 -19.45
C THR A 194 -4.87 18.92 -18.93
N ARG A 195 -4.61 19.95 -18.14
CA ARG A 195 -5.63 20.90 -17.70
C ARG A 195 -5.48 22.20 -18.48
N ASP A 196 -6.50 22.59 -19.20
CA ASP A 196 -6.55 23.92 -19.81
C ASP A 196 -6.55 24.97 -18.70
N ARG A 197 -5.59 25.89 -18.75
CA ARG A 197 -5.42 26.93 -17.71
C ARG A 197 -6.46 28.04 -17.80
N PHE A 198 -7.16 28.18 -18.96
CA PHE A 198 -8.15 29.23 -19.19
C PHE A 198 -9.58 28.74 -18.95
N THR A 199 -9.91 27.54 -19.45
CA THR A 199 -11.27 26.96 -19.29
C THR A 199 -11.39 26.09 -18.05
N GLY A 200 -10.27 25.60 -17.50
CA GLY A 200 -10.27 24.63 -16.41
C GLY A 200 -10.58 23.19 -16.87
N ASP A 201 -10.83 22.99 -18.15
CA ASP A 201 -11.16 21.69 -18.73
C ASP A 201 -9.98 20.73 -18.59
N VAL A 202 -10.32 19.46 -18.31
CA VAL A 202 -9.34 18.38 -18.19
C VAL A 202 -9.48 17.47 -19.39
N SER A 203 -8.45 17.46 -20.25
CA SER A 203 -8.29 16.47 -21.32
C SER A 203 -7.31 15.37 -20.87
N ILE A 204 -7.59 14.15 -21.29
CA ILE A 204 -6.71 13.00 -21.04
C ILE A 204 -6.39 12.38 -22.39
N SER A 205 -5.10 12.22 -22.67
CA SER A 205 -4.59 11.62 -23.91
C SER A 205 -3.56 10.55 -23.60
N LEU A 206 -3.27 9.72 -24.58
CA LEU A 206 -2.18 8.75 -24.49
C LEU A 206 -0.83 9.45 -24.69
N SER A 207 0.20 9.00 -23.99
CA SER A 207 1.56 9.55 -24.10
C SER A 207 2.23 9.31 -25.45
N ASP A 208 1.73 8.36 -26.20
CA ASP A 208 2.24 7.99 -27.53
C ASP A 208 1.08 7.54 -28.43
N GLN A 209 1.26 7.66 -29.76
CA GLN A 209 0.28 7.28 -30.77
C GLN A 209 0.44 5.82 -31.26
N GLN A 210 0.83 4.92 -30.38
CA GLN A 210 0.89 3.50 -30.73
C GLN A 210 -0.51 2.93 -30.98
N PRO A 211 -0.68 2.06 -32.00
CA PRO A 211 -1.96 1.42 -32.25
C PRO A 211 -2.34 0.50 -31.08
N LEU A 212 -3.53 0.73 -30.52
CA LEU A 212 -4.08 -0.06 -29.40
C LEU A 212 -5.08 -1.12 -29.86
N GLU A 213 -5.45 -1.10 -31.13
CA GLU A 213 -6.51 -1.94 -31.67
C GLU A 213 -6.27 -3.43 -31.39
N ASN A 214 -7.28 -4.05 -30.78
CA ASN A 214 -7.28 -5.48 -30.42
C ASN A 214 -6.16 -5.92 -29.48
N ARG A 215 -5.50 -5.00 -28.78
CA ARG A 215 -4.52 -5.32 -27.72
C ARG A 215 -5.23 -5.47 -26.37
N ASP A 216 -4.68 -6.27 -25.46
CA ASP A 216 -5.12 -6.35 -24.07
C ASP A 216 -4.37 -5.33 -23.23
N ALA A 217 -5.09 -4.52 -22.45
CA ALA A 217 -4.51 -3.52 -21.55
C ALA A 217 -4.42 -4.04 -20.12
N LEU A 218 -3.29 -3.80 -19.48
CA LEU A 218 -3.04 -4.06 -18.07
C LEU A 218 -2.87 -2.71 -17.35
N ILE A 219 -3.91 -2.23 -16.68
CA ILE A 219 -3.83 -0.99 -15.90
C ILE A 219 -3.14 -1.31 -14.56
N VAL A 220 -2.08 -0.58 -14.25
CA VAL A 220 -1.29 -0.76 -13.02
C VAL A 220 -1.35 0.51 -12.18
N ASP A 221 -1.87 0.39 -10.96
CA ASP A 221 -1.95 1.47 -9.99
C ASP A 221 -1.62 0.96 -8.58
N ASP A 222 -1.41 1.86 -7.58
CA ASP A 222 -1.14 1.51 -6.20
C ASP A 222 -2.39 1.10 -5.43
N MET A 223 -3.54 1.68 -5.79
CA MET A 223 -4.79 1.41 -5.10
C MET A 223 -6.02 1.78 -5.96
N ILE A 224 -7.09 1.05 -5.74
CA ILE A 224 -8.42 1.41 -6.26
C ILE A 224 -9.27 1.88 -5.08
N SER A 225 -9.66 3.16 -5.09
CA SER A 225 -10.57 3.75 -4.11
C SER A 225 -12.01 3.78 -4.66
N THR A 226 -12.39 4.88 -5.32
CA THR A 226 -13.72 5.00 -5.95
C THR A 226 -13.80 4.36 -7.34
N GLY A 227 -12.67 3.97 -7.91
CA GLY A 227 -12.55 3.43 -9.26
C GLY A 227 -12.58 4.47 -10.38
N ASN A 228 -12.80 5.76 -10.08
CA ASN A 228 -12.96 6.80 -11.10
C ASN A 228 -11.78 6.91 -12.08
N SER A 229 -10.54 6.77 -11.61
CA SER A 229 -9.35 6.78 -12.48
C SER A 229 -9.37 5.59 -13.44
N ILE A 230 -9.68 4.41 -12.93
CA ILE A 230 -9.75 3.17 -13.72
C ILE A 230 -10.88 3.24 -14.75
N ILE A 231 -12.07 3.71 -14.35
CA ILE A 231 -13.22 3.87 -15.25
C ILE A 231 -12.87 4.81 -16.41
N LYS A 232 -12.37 6.02 -16.11
CA LYS A 232 -11.96 6.99 -17.13
C LYS A 232 -10.86 6.46 -18.05
N THR A 233 -9.87 5.78 -17.48
CA THR A 233 -8.80 5.13 -18.26
C THR A 233 -9.40 4.10 -19.21
N THR A 234 -10.30 3.24 -18.72
CA THR A 234 -10.96 2.21 -19.53
C THR A 234 -11.80 2.82 -20.65
N GLU A 235 -12.53 3.90 -20.38
CA GLU A 235 -13.31 4.62 -21.41
C GLU A 235 -12.43 5.16 -22.55
N ILE A 236 -11.26 5.72 -22.21
CA ILE A 236 -10.29 6.21 -23.19
C ILE A 236 -9.73 5.04 -24.03
N LEU A 237 -9.34 3.96 -23.36
CA LEU A 237 -8.81 2.77 -24.02
C LEU A 237 -9.86 2.15 -24.97
N LYS A 238 -11.13 2.07 -24.57
CA LYS A 238 -12.23 1.57 -25.42
C LYS A 238 -12.48 2.44 -26.65
N LYS A 239 -12.35 3.77 -26.53
CA LYS A 239 -12.42 4.69 -27.69
C LYS A 239 -11.28 4.47 -28.70
N ASN A 240 -10.18 3.86 -28.26
CA ASN A 240 -9.03 3.49 -29.10
C ASN A 240 -9.04 1.99 -29.50
N ASN A 241 -10.22 1.36 -29.48
CA ASN A 241 -10.44 -0.04 -29.88
C ASN A 241 -9.58 -1.07 -29.14
N ILE A 242 -9.26 -0.81 -27.84
CA ILE A 242 -8.57 -1.81 -27.01
C ILE A 242 -9.45 -3.06 -26.84
N GLY A 243 -8.84 -4.22 -26.74
CA GLY A 243 -9.51 -5.49 -26.48
C GLY A 243 -9.99 -5.61 -25.02
N ASN A 244 -9.41 -6.54 -24.27
CA ASN A 244 -9.72 -6.69 -22.85
C ASN A 244 -8.93 -5.68 -22.00
N VAL A 245 -9.51 -5.33 -20.84
CA VAL A 245 -8.86 -4.48 -19.85
C VAL A 245 -8.79 -5.24 -18.53
N TYR A 246 -7.60 -5.39 -18.00
CA TYR A 246 -7.28 -5.96 -16.71
C TYR A 246 -6.75 -4.85 -15.79
N VAL A 247 -6.99 -4.98 -14.48
CA VAL A 247 -6.58 -4.00 -13.48
C VAL A 247 -5.84 -4.71 -12.35
#